data_02d7ce5e4a564a2ab715b7d00215d43e
#
_entry.id   02d7ce5e4a564a2ab715b7d00215d43e
#
_cell.length_a   1.000
_cell.length_b   1.000
_cell.length_c   1.000
_cell.angle_alpha   90.00
_cell.angle_beta   90.00
_cell.angle_gamma   90.00
#
_symmetry.space_group_name_H-M   'P 1'
#
loop_
_entity.id
_entity.type
_entity.pdbx_description
1 polymer ?
#
loop_
_entity_poly.entity_id
_entity_poly.type
_entity_poly.pdbx_seq_one_letter_code
_entity_poly.pdbx_strand_id
1 'polypeptide(L)'
;MIFKEIDIDSYKELRPFFNSVDYEACEYCFTTLYMWRDMYKTSYYIEDDFAIIVGEYEGDRFSVLPLAKKDKIHKAIAFMINYFKNEDHRIYLRAVTKEVVELLQKDYPGRFEYIEERDYFDYVYDAESLRTLKGRKNQKKRNHLNYFIKEYEGRVEYKKLDKENFDDCITLLKAWTVNKEENGDKEEGIDDEFVAIKKIFDHYDVLREDVKISGIYIDNKLEAFTIGEKINEHMAVIHIEKANPEIRGLYPYINQQFLVNEFPDVEFVNREEDLGLEGLRKAKLSYHPCKFVEKYTVTEA
;
A
#
# COMPACT_ATOMS: atom_id res chain seq x y z
N MET A 1 -29.51 -4.97 -0.03
CA MET A 1 -28.28 -5.46 -0.71
C MET A 1 -27.55 -6.41 0.24
N ILE A 2 -26.93 -7.48 -0.25
CA ILE A 2 -26.14 -8.38 0.60
C ILE A 2 -24.68 -8.19 0.22
N PHE A 3 -23.90 -7.57 1.11
CA PHE A 3 -22.46 -7.48 0.97
C PHE A 3 -21.80 -8.79 1.39
N LYS A 4 -20.76 -9.19 0.66
CA LYS A 4 -19.90 -10.33 1.00
C LYS A 4 -18.66 -9.80 1.73
N GLU A 5 -18.21 -10.50 2.77
CA GLU A 5 -16.91 -10.19 3.40
C GLU A 5 -15.78 -10.43 2.41
N ILE A 6 -14.72 -9.59 2.49
CA ILE A 6 -13.52 -9.79 1.68
C ILE A 6 -12.73 -10.95 2.30
N ASP A 7 -12.54 -12.00 1.54
CA ASP A 7 -11.67 -13.14 1.83
C ASP A 7 -10.76 -13.47 0.65
N ILE A 8 -9.98 -14.53 0.73
CA ILE A 8 -9.08 -14.90 -0.35
C ILE A 8 -9.82 -15.37 -1.62
N ASP A 9 -11.00 -15.94 -1.49
CA ASP A 9 -11.81 -16.38 -2.64
C ASP A 9 -12.37 -15.19 -3.41
N SER A 10 -12.55 -14.04 -2.75
CA SER A 10 -12.97 -12.78 -3.35
C SER A 10 -11.97 -12.23 -4.37
N TYR A 11 -10.69 -12.64 -4.30
CA TYR A 11 -9.63 -12.22 -5.23
C TYR A 11 -10.03 -12.40 -6.68
N LYS A 12 -10.55 -13.57 -7.04
CA LYS A 12 -10.95 -13.88 -8.42
C LYS A 12 -12.15 -13.05 -8.90
N GLU A 13 -13.09 -12.76 -7.99
CA GLU A 13 -14.28 -11.96 -8.30
C GLU A 13 -13.91 -10.47 -8.47
N LEU A 14 -13.04 -9.94 -7.62
CA LEU A 14 -12.71 -8.51 -7.57
C LEU A 14 -11.56 -8.09 -8.49
N ARG A 15 -10.61 -8.97 -8.78
CA ARG A 15 -9.43 -8.65 -9.63
C ARG A 15 -9.78 -7.98 -10.96
N PRO A 16 -10.83 -8.41 -11.71
CA PRO A 16 -11.21 -7.72 -12.94
C PRO A 16 -11.62 -6.25 -12.75
N PHE A 17 -12.20 -5.92 -11.59
CA PHE A 17 -12.59 -4.54 -11.27
C PHE A 17 -11.37 -3.70 -10.91
N PHE A 18 -10.44 -4.21 -10.08
CA PHE A 18 -9.18 -3.53 -9.81
C PHE A 18 -8.40 -3.25 -11.10
N ASN A 19 -8.28 -4.25 -11.99
CA ASN A 19 -7.58 -4.09 -13.27
C ASN A 19 -8.30 -3.15 -14.26
N SER A 20 -9.55 -2.76 -14.00
CA SER A 20 -10.33 -1.89 -14.85
C SER A 20 -10.24 -0.40 -14.49
N VAL A 21 -9.67 -0.08 -13.35
CA VAL A 21 -9.51 1.29 -12.83
C VAL A 21 -8.04 1.70 -12.88
N ASP A 22 -7.82 3.02 -12.92
CA ASP A 22 -6.47 3.61 -12.98
C ASP A 22 -6.25 4.48 -11.74
N TYR A 23 -6.64 3.96 -10.57
CA TYR A 23 -6.40 4.65 -9.30
C TYR A 23 -4.94 4.46 -8.88
N GLU A 24 -4.40 5.49 -8.25
CA GLU A 24 -3.00 5.50 -7.80
C GLU A 24 -2.84 5.32 -6.27
N ALA A 25 -3.94 5.44 -5.50
CA ALA A 25 -3.90 5.29 -4.04
C ALA A 25 -3.78 3.82 -3.64
N CYS A 26 -3.01 3.54 -2.59
CA CYS A 26 -2.67 2.18 -2.16
C CYS A 26 -3.90 1.34 -1.73
N GLU A 27 -5.01 1.97 -1.38
CA GLU A 27 -6.26 1.28 -1.05
C GLU A 27 -6.92 0.59 -2.26
N TYR A 28 -6.49 0.91 -3.48
CA TYR A 28 -7.10 0.38 -4.70
C TYR A 28 -6.35 -0.80 -5.30
N CYS A 29 -5.80 -1.66 -4.44
CA CYS A 29 -5.38 -3.01 -4.81
C CYS A 29 -6.00 -4.04 -3.85
N PHE A 30 -6.22 -5.25 -4.37
CA PHE A 30 -6.86 -6.31 -3.57
C PHE A 30 -6.05 -6.65 -2.32
N THR A 31 -4.73 -6.68 -2.44
CA THR A 31 -3.83 -7.05 -1.34
C THR A 31 -4.01 -6.13 -0.13
N THR A 32 -4.11 -4.82 -0.33
CA THR A 32 -4.35 -3.87 0.76
C THR A 32 -5.68 -4.14 1.47
N LEU A 33 -6.78 -4.30 0.72
CA LEU A 33 -8.07 -4.59 1.33
C LEU A 33 -8.08 -5.94 2.06
N TYR A 34 -7.40 -6.93 1.51
CA TYR A 34 -7.34 -8.27 2.06
C TYR A 34 -6.47 -8.34 3.32
N MET A 35 -5.28 -7.74 3.30
CA MET A 35 -4.38 -7.80 4.45
C MET A 35 -4.95 -7.07 5.68
N TRP A 36 -5.67 -5.97 5.48
CA TRP A 36 -6.28 -5.15 6.53
C TRP A 36 -7.76 -5.45 6.80
N ARG A 37 -8.32 -6.51 6.20
CA ARG A 37 -9.75 -6.82 6.26
C ARG A 37 -10.32 -6.96 7.66
N ASP A 38 -9.57 -7.51 8.60
CA ASP A 38 -10.07 -7.74 9.98
C ASP A 38 -10.11 -6.41 10.75
N MET A 39 -9.16 -5.52 10.49
CA MET A 39 -9.11 -4.20 11.11
C MET A 39 -10.28 -3.32 10.65
N TYR A 40 -10.58 -3.33 9.34
CA TYR A 40 -11.62 -2.50 8.74
C TYR A 40 -12.91 -3.25 8.43
N LYS A 41 -13.03 -4.54 8.76
CA LYS A 41 -14.19 -5.40 8.47
C LYS A 41 -14.70 -5.21 7.05
N THR A 42 -13.80 -5.23 6.09
CA THR A 42 -14.09 -4.90 4.70
C THR A 42 -15.03 -5.91 4.06
N SER A 43 -15.99 -5.41 3.31
CA SER A 43 -16.93 -6.19 2.52
C SER A 43 -17.21 -5.51 1.18
N TYR A 44 -17.74 -6.27 0.23
CA TYR A 44 -17.96 -5.79 -1.11
C TYR A 44 -19.32 -6.20 -1.67
N TYR A 45 -19.79 -5.43 -2.63
CA TYR A 45 -20.96 -5.72 -3.45
C TYR A 45 -20.62 -5.46 -4.92
N ILE A 46 -20.93 -6.41 -5.79
CA ILE A 46 -20.74 -6.29 -7.24
C ILE A 46 -22.08 -6.01 -7.89
N GLU A 47 -22.15 -4.91 -8.62
CA GLU A 47 -23.17 -4.59 -9.60
C GLU A 47 -22.60 -4.88 -10.99
N ASP A 48 -23.42 -4.89 -12.03
CA ASP A 48 -23.03 -5.29 -13.39
C ASP A 48 -21.69 -4.74 -13.89
N ASP A 49 -21.45 -3.42 -13.65
CA ASP A 49 -20.34 -2.68 -14.26
C ASP A 49 -19.30 -2.17 -13.23
N PHE A 50 -19.54 -2.37 -11.93
CA PHE A 50 -18.67 -1.84 -10.87
C PHE A 50 -18.79 -2.65 -9.58
N ALA A 51 -17.81 -2.47 -8.69
CA ALA A 51 -17.86 -3.00 -7.34
C ALA A 51 -17.80 -1.86 -6.31
N ILE A 52 -18.56 -2.02 -5.22
CA ILE A 52 -18.55 -1.15 -4.05
C ILE A 52 -17.82 -1.87 -2.92
N ILE A 53 -16.88 -1.17 -2.30
CA ILE A 53 -16.15 -1.66 -1.12
C ILE A 53 -16.57 -0.81 0.07
N VAL A 54 -17.01 -1.46 1.13
CA VAL A 54 -17.35 -0.82 2.41
C VAL A 54 -16.55 -1.43 3.54
N GLY A 55 -16.37 -0.67 4.61
CA GLY A 55 -15.70 -1.11 5.82
C GLY A 55 -16.27 -0.42 7.05
N GLU A 56 -15.69 -0.70 8.21
CA GLU A 56 -15.97 -0.05 9.49
C GLU A 56 -14.69 0.53 10.06
N TYR A 57 -14.76 1.75 10.58
CA TYR A 57 -13.66 2.40 11.28
C TYR A 57 -14.23 3.21 12.46
N GLU A 58 -13.75 2.94 13.67
CA GLU A 58 -14.21 3.56 14.92
C GLU A 58 -15.73 3.51 15.14
N GLY A 59 -16.38 2.47 14.60
CA GLY A 59 -17.82 2.27 14.69
C GLY A 59 -18.63 2.89 13.54
N ASP A 60 -18.00 3.70 12.70
CA ASP A 60 -18.62 4.29 11.52
C ASP A 60 -18.42 3.42 10.28
N ARG A 61 -19.51 3.23 9.51
CA ARG A 61 -19.44 2.56 8.22
C ARG A 61 -18.93 3.53 7.16
N PHE A 62 -17.90 3.14 6.44
CA PHE A 62 -17.34 3.94 5.35
C PHE A 62 -17.33 3.16 4.01
N SER A 63 -17.12 3.89 2.92
CA SER A 63 -16.75 3.30 1.63
C SER A 63 -15.48 3.97 1.11
N VAL A 64 -14.68 3.21 0.36
CA VAL A 64 -13.69 3.80 -0.56
C VAL A 64 -14.37 4.07 -1.91
N LEU A 65 -13.64 4.65 -2.88
CA LEU A 65 -14.22 4.91 -4.19
C LEU A 65 -14.66 3.59 -4.85
N PRO A 66 -15.79 3.61 -5.59
CA PRO A 66 -16.21 2.45 -6.36
C PRO A 66 -15.15 2.02 -7.36
N LEU A 67 -14.95 0.72 -7.51
CA LEU A 67 -14.15 0.15 -8.59
C LEU A 67 -14.97 0.19 -9.87
N ALA A 68 -14.91 1.29 -10.59
CA ALA A 68 -15.72 1.58 -11.76
C ALA A 68 -14.89 2.25 -12.86
N LYS A 69 -15.10 1.87 -14.12
CA LYS A 69 -14.52 2.58 -15.25
C LYS A 69 -14.99 4.05 -15.29
N LYS A 70 -14.19 4.92 -15.90
CA LYS A 70 -14.48 6.38 -15.98
C LYS A 70 -15.88 6.72 -16.48
N ASP A 71 -16.39 5.99 -17.47
CA ASP A 71 -17.75 6.17 -18.01
C ASP A 71 -18.87 5.68 -17.08
N LYS A 72 -18.54 4.91 -16.05
CA LYS A 72 -19.49 4.33 -15.07
C LYS A 72 -19.39 4.97 -13.69
N ILE A 73 -18.40 5.80 -13.45
CA ILE A 73 -18.11 6.35 -12.10
C ILE A 73 -19.30 7.14 -11.52
N HIS A 74 -20.00 7.94 -12.32
CA HIS A 74 -21.19 8.68 -11.88
C HIS A 74 -22.31 7.74 -11.41
N LYS A 75 -22.58 6.65 -12.17
CA LYS A 75 -23.58 5.64 -11.80
C LYS A 75 -23.18 4.95 -10.50
N ALA A 76 -21.91 4.57 -10.37
CA ALA A 76 -21.39 3.86 -9.19
C ALA A 76 -21.43 4.75 -7.94
N ILE A 77 -21.06 6.03 -8.02
CA ILE A 77 -21.17 7.00 -6.93
C ILE A 77 -22.62 7.21 -6.51
N ALA A 78 -23.54 7.41 -7.47
CA ALA A 78 -24.96 7.57 -7.18
C ALA A 78 -25.54 6.32 -6.49
N PHE A 79 -25.13 5.13 -6.92
CA PHE A 79 -25.51 3.87 -6.30
C PHE A 79 -25.00 3.79 -4.84
N MET A 80 -23.74 4.10 -4.61
CA MET A 80 -23.12 4.11 -3.28
C MET A 80 -23.82 5.10 -2.33
N ILE A 81 -24.10 6.32 -2.78
CA ILE A 81 -24.84 7.33 -2.01
C ILE A 81 -26.24 6.82 -1.63
N ASN A 82 -26.95 6.20 -2.58
CA ASN A 82 -28.27 5.61 -2.30
C ASN A 82 -28.19 4.43 -1.34
N TYR A 83 -27.12 3.64 -1.40
CA TYR A 83 -26.89 2.56 -0.43
C TYR A 83 -26.83 3.11 1.00
N PHE A 84 -25.96 4.10 1.27
CA PHE A 84 -25.84 4.70 2.60
C PHE A 84 -27.17 5.28 3.11
N LYS A 85 -27.89 5.97 2.23
CA LYS A 85 -29.19 6.54 2.55
C LYS A 85 -30.24 5.47 2.91
N ASN A 86 -30.29 4.36 2.18
CA ASN A 86 -31.27 3.29 2.38
C ASN A 86 -31.01 2.48 3.66
N GLU A 87 -29.76 2.40 4.08
CA GLU A 87 -29.36 1.70 5.31
C GLU A 87 -29.33 2.64 6.54
N ASP A 88 -29.82 3.90 6.39
CA ASP A 88 -29.79 4.93 7.43
C ASP A 88 -28.39 5.19 8.00
N HIS A 89 -27.38 5.08 7.15
CA HIS A 89 -26.00 5.41 7.46
C HIS A 89 -25.63 6.81 6.95
N ARG A 90 -24.86 7.54 7.75
CA ARG A 90 -24.20 8.77 7.27
C ARG A 90 -23.26 8.44 6.12
N ILE A 91 -23.26 9.25 5.08
CA ILE A 91 -22.27 9.10 4.00
C ILE A 91 -20.89 9.45 4.58
N TYR A 92 -19.99 8.48 4.50
CA TYR A 92 -18.62 8.59 4.95
C TYR A 92 -17.72 7.88 3.94
N LEU A 93 -17.00 8.66 3.13
CA LEU A 93 -16.08 8.13 2.12
C LEU A 93 -14.66 8.43 2.56
N ARG A 94 -13.77 7.44 2.41
CA ARG A 94 -12.34 7.54 2.73
C ARG A 94 -11.50 7.32 1.49
N ALA A 95 -10.26 7.79 1.52
CA ALA A 95 -9.31 7.68 0.42
C ALA A 95 -9.85 8.22 -0.92
N VAL A 96 -10.70 9.25 -0.85
CA VAL A 96 -11.27 9.92 -2.04
C VAL A 96 -10.17 10.74 -2.70
N THR A 97 -9.93 10.52 -4.00
CA THR A 97 -8.93 11.27 -4.75
C THR A 97 -9.45 12.65 -5.18
N LYS A 98 -8.55 13.58 -5.47
CA LYS A 98 -8.88 14.94 -5.86
C LYS A 98 -9.82 15.02 -7.07
N GLU A 99 -9.61 14.17 -8.06
CA GLU A 99 -10.46 14.12 -9.26
C GLU A 99 -11.92 13.79 -8.91
N VAL A 100 -12.12 12.89 -7.92
CA VAL A 100 -13.46 12.54 -7.48
C VAL A 100 -14.04 13.60 -6.55
N VAL A 101 -13.24 14.30 -5.76
CA VAL A 101 -13.69 15.50 -5.01
C VAL A 101 -14.25 16.53 -5.99
N GLU A 102 -13.54 16.86 -7.07
CA GLU A 102 -14.00 17.80 -8.11
C GLU A 102 -15.29 17.33 -8.77
N LEU A 103 -15.43 16.02 -9.03
CA LEU A 103 -16.65 15.43 -9.57
C LEU A 103 -17.82 15.57 -8.60
N LEU A 104 -17.61 15.26 -7.31
CA LEU A 104 -18.66 15.38 -6.28
C LEU A 104 -19.09 16.84 -6.07
N GLN A 105 -18.17 17.79 -6.08
CA GLN A 105 -18.47 19.21 -5.99
C GLN A 105 -19.34 19.70 -7.16
N LYS A 106 -19.08 19.19 -8.36
CA LYS A 106 -19.85 19.52 -9.57
C LYS A 106 -21.23 18.89 -9.57
N ASP A 107 -21.34 17.60 -9.25
CA ASP A 107 -22.59 16.85 -9.38
C ASP A 107 -23.53 17.01 -8.17
N TYR A 108 -22.96 17.34 -7.02
CA TYR A 108 -23.69 17.48 -5.75
C TYR A 108 -23.27 18.78 -5.00
N PRO A 109 -23.46 19.96 -5.60
CA PRO A 109 -22.96 21.21 -5.03
C PRO A 109 -23.54 21.49 -3.64
N GLY A 110 -22.65 21.75 -2.67
CA GLY A 110 -23.02 22.08 -1.30
C GLY A 110 -23.53 20.91 -0.44
N ARG A 111 -23.46 19.68 -0.96
CA ARG A 111 -23.96 18.51 -0.23
C ARG A 111 -22.90 17.89 0.71
N PHE A 112 -21.62 18.02 0.39
CA PHE A 112 -20.55 17.34 1.09
C PHE A 112 -19.52 18.30 1.66
N GLU A 113 -18.94 17.91 2.79
CA GLU A 113 -17.71 18.46 3.33
C GLU A 113 -16.53 17.59 2.90
N TYR A 114 -15.37 18.21 2.68
CA TYR A 114 -14.15 17.60 2.18
C TYR A 114 -13.02 17.92 3.15
N ILE A 115 -12.47 16.90 3.79
CA ILE A 115 -11.37 17.03 4.74
C ILE A 115 -10.11 16.43 4.09
N GLU A 116 -9.09 17.26 3.93
CA GLU A 116 -7.80 16.81 3.42
C GLU A 116 -7.04 16.00 4.50
N GLU A 117 -6.71 14.76 4.18
CA GLU A 117 -6.10 13.82 5.12
C GLU A 117 -4.59 13.69 4.86
N ARG A 118 -3.80 14.75 5.19
CA ARG A 118 -2.36 14.83 4.89
C ARG A 118 -1.56 13.64 5.39
N ASP A 119 -1.91 13.06 6.52
CA ASP A 119 -1.19 11.96 7.15
C ASP A 119 -1.38 10.63 6.38
N TYR A 120 -2.44 10.56 5.56
CA TYR A 120 -2.76 9.43 4.68
C TYR A 120 -2.38 9.64 3.22
N PHE A 121 -1.67 10.71 2.87
CA PHE A 121 -1.19 10.91 1.50
C PHE A 121 -0.14 9.88 1.13
N ASP A 122 -0.30 9.21 -0.01
CA ASP A 122 0.73 8.31 -0.51
C ASP A 122 1.89 9.09 -1.11
N TYR A 123 3.07 8.58 -0.85
CA TYR A 123 4.33 9.08 -1.38
C TYR A 123 4.66 8.39 -2.69
N VAL A 124 4.63 9.14 -3.78
CA VAL A 124 4.94 8.61 -5.12
C VAL A 124 6.31 9.10 -5.58
N TYR A 125 7.10 8.18 -6.10
CA TYR A 125 8.47 8.42 -6.55
C TYR A 125 8.62 8.07 -8.02
N ASP A 126 9.51 8.78 -8.70
CA ASP A 126 10.04 8.39 -9.99
C ASP A 126 10.83 7.07 -9.83
N ALA A 127 10.42 6.03 -10.53
CA ALA A 127 10.98 4.69 -10.38
C ALA A 127 12.45 4.63 -10.83
N GLU A 128 12.82 5.34 -11.89
CA GLU A 128 14.19 5.40 -12.36
C GLU A 128 15.11 6.10 -11.34
N SER A 129 14.59 7.14 -10.66
CA SER A 129 15.32 7.80 -9.56
C SER A 129 15.62 6.84 -8.41
N LEU A 130 14.69 5.95 -8.05
CA LEU A 130 14.89 4.93 -7.01
C LEU A 130 15.83 3.80 -7.47
N ARG A 131 15.67 3.30 -8.71
CA ARG A 131 16.52 2.25 -9.27
C ARG A 131 17.98 2.67 -9.38
N THR A 132 18.25 3.93 -9.71
CA THR A 132 19.63 4.38 -10.01
C THR A 132 20.24 5.22 -8.90
N LEU A 133 19.43 5.86 -8.09
CA LEU A 133 19.82 6.88 -7.10
C LEU A 133 20.74 7.97 -7.72
N LYS A 134 20.60 8.27 -9.03
CA LYS A 134 21.39 9.27 -9.74
C LYS A 134 21.07 10.69 -9.25
N GLY A 135 22.00 11.60 -9.50
CA GLY A 135 21.87 13.03 -9.20
C GLY A 135 22.28 13.43 -7.78
N ARG A 136 22.42 14.76 -7.60
CA ARG A 136 22.90 15.35 -6.35
C ARG A 136 21.94 15.13 -5.18
N LYS A 137 20.64 15.17 -5.43
CA LYS A 137 19.61 14.97 -4.38
C LYS A 137 19.72 13.62 -3.70
N ASN A 138 20.09 12.58 -4.44
CA ASN A 138 20.21 11.20 -3.95
C ASN A 138 21.61 10.85 -3.42
N GLN A 139 22.56 11.80 -3.36
CA GLN A 139 23.96 11.52 -3.00
C GLN A 139 24.09 10.79 -1.64
N LYS A 140 23.32 11.22 -0.63
CA LYS A 140 23.37 10.60 0.70
C LYS A 140 22.93 9.14 0.65
N LYS A 141 21.82 8.84 -0.04
CA LYS A 141 21.31 7.46 -0.21
C LYS A 141 22.30 6.59 -0.99
N ARG A 142 22.85 7.12 -2.09
CA ARG A 142 23.86 6.43 -2.88
C ARG A 142 25.16 6.17 -2.09
N ASN A 143 25.57 7.08 -1.21
CA ASN A 143 26.72 6.82 -0.34
C ASN A 143 26.45 5.68 0.66
N HIS A 144 25.24 5.59 1.22
CA HIS A 144 24.86 4.48 2.08
C HIS A 144 24.82 3.16 1.30
N LEU A 145 24.24 3.18 0.10
CA LEU A 145 24.20 2.03 -0.80
C LEU A 145 25.61 1.54 -1.16
N ASN A 146 26.49 2.44 -1.61
CA ASN A 146 27.88 2.10 -1.99
C ASN A 146 28.68 1.55 -0.80
N TYR A 147 28.45 2.10 0.41
CA TYR A 147 29.04 1.56 1.63
C TYR A 147 28.60 0.11 1.84
N PHE A 148 27.30 -0.17 1.75
CA PHE A 148 26.74 -1.51 1.92
C PHE A 148 27.34 -2.49 0.91
N ILE A 149 27.33 -2.14 -0.38
CA ILE A 149 27.87 -3.01 -1.45
C ILE A 149 29.33 -3.34 -1.19
N LYS A 150 30.14 -2.37 -0.76
CA LYS A 150 31.56 -2.60 -0.47
C LYS A 150 31.79 -3.44 0.77
N GLU A 151 31.04 -3.17 1.85
CA GLU A 151 31.20 -3.85 3.14
C GLU A 151 30.83 -5.33 3.07
N TYR A 152 29.80 -5.64 2.27
CA TYR A 152 29.26 -7.00 2.15
C TYR A 152 29.55 -7.65 0.79
N GLU A 153 30.60 -7.20 0.08
CA GLU A 153 30.99 -7.76 -1.22
C GLU A 153 31.19 -9.27 -1.14
N GLY A 154 30.54 -10.01 -2.05
CA GLY A 154 30.60 -11.47 -2.12
C GLY A 154 29.79 -12.21 -1.03
N ARG A 155 29.11 -11.50 -0.12
CA ARG A 155 28.35 -12.06 1.00
C ARG A 155 26.84 -11.86 0.88
N VAL A 156 26.39 -11.08 -0.10
CA VAL A 156 24.99 -10.66 -0.28
C VAL A 156 24.33 -11.44 -1.39
N GLU A 157 23.13 -11.93 -1.15
CA GLU A 157 22.29 -12.58 -2.15
C GLU A 157 20.90 -11.93 -2.16
N TYR A 158 20.42 -11.49 -3.33
CA TYR A 158 19.04 -11.12 -3.56
C TYR A 158 18.25 -12.36 -3.98
N LYS A 159 17.13 -12.62 -3.32
CA LYS A 159 16.23 -13.75 -3.65
C LYS A 159 14.80 -13.29 -3.82
N LYS A 160 14.11 -13.85 -4.82
CA LYS A 160 12.66 -13.93 -4.84
C LYS A 160 12.26 -14.97 -3.79
N LEU A 161 11.34 -14.58 -2.90
CA LEU A 161 10.93 -15.42 -1.79
C LEU A 161 9.64 -16.18 -2.13
N ASP A 162 9.57 -17.40 -1.64
CA ASP A 162 8.38 -18.26 -1.70
C ASP A 162 8.17 -18.90 -0.30
N LYS A 163 7.17 -19.74 -0.16
CA LYS A 163 6.71 -20.35 1.10
C LYS A 163 7.83 -20.90 1.98
N GLU A 164 8.86 -21.48 1.38
CA GLU A 164 10.02 -22.03 2.10
C GLU A 164 10.83 -20.96 2.87
N ASN A 165 10.66 -19.68 2.50
CA ASN A 165 11.39 -18.56 3.09
C ASN A 165 10.56 -17.74 4.09
N PHE A 166 9.26 -18.02 4.23
CA PHE A 166 8.38 -17.16 5.04
C PHE A 166 8.67 -17.24 6.53
N ASP A 167 9.18 -18.37 7.02
CA ASP A 167 9.62 -18.48 8.42
C ASP A 167 10.82 -17.55 8.69
N ASP A 168 11.72 -17.35 7.74
CA ASP A 168 12.82 -16.39 7.85
C ASP A 168 12.28 -14.96 7.92
N CYS A 169 11.28 -14.62 7.08
CA CYS A 169 10.61 -13.32 7.11
C CYS A 169 9.95 -13.04 8.47
N ILE A 170 9.23 -14.02 9.02
CA ILE A 170 8.59 -13.93 10.33
C ILE A 170 9.63 -13.74 11.45
N THR A 171 10.77 -14.45 11.35
CA THR A 171 11.87 -14.32 12.30
C THR A 171 12.47 -12.92 12.27
N LEU A 172 12.73 -12.38 11.06
CA LEU A 172 13.23 -11.02 10.89
C LEU A 172 12.23 -9.98 11.41
N LEU A 173 10.93 -10.14 11.11
CA LEU A 173 9.88 -9.23 11.56
C LEU A 173 9.80 -9.16 13.08
N LYS A 174 9.85 -10.31 13.78
CA LYS A 174 9.89 -10.35 15.26
C LYS A 174 11.12 -9.64 15.82
N ALA A 175 12.30 -9.89 15.25
CA ALA A 175 13.53 -9.22 15.69
C ALA A 175 13.45 -7.69 15.45
N TRP A 176 12.84 -7.26 14.35
CA TRP A 176 12.63 -5.85 14.01
C TRP A 176 11.68 -5.17 15.02
N THR A 177 10.57 -5.83 15.40
CA THR A 177 9.62 -5.35 16.41
C THR A 177 10.30 -5.16 17.78
N VAL A 178 11.04 -6.18 18.24
CA VAL A 178 11.78 -6.09 19.53
C VAL A 178 12.79 -4.93 19.51
N ASN A 179 13.54 -4.76 18.43
CA ASN A 179 14.50 -3.65 18.29
C ASN A 179 13.81 -2.27 18.38
N LYS A 180 12.63 -2.11 17.76
CA LYS A 180 11.86 -0.87 17.87
C LYS A 180 11.38 -0.59 19.29
N GLU A 181 10.82 -1.58 19.98
CA GLU A 181 10.36 -1.46 21.37
C GLU A 181 11.50 -1.07 22.31
N GLU A 182 12.67 -1.68 22.17
CA GLU A 182 13.87 -1.38 22.97
C GLU A 182 14.38 0.05 22.74
N ASN A 183 14.21 0.61 21.53
CA ASN A 183 14.55 1.99 21.20
C ASN A 183 13.47 3.00 21.60
N GLY A 184 12.36 2.57 22.20
CA GLY A 184 11.30 3.43 22.72
C GLY A 184 10.26 3.85 21.66
N ASP A 185 10.36 3.34 20.44
CA ASP A 185 9.41 3.54 19.36
C ASP A 185 8.25 2.54 19.47
N LYS A 186 7.32 2.78 20.41
CA LYS A 186 6.07 2.02 20.44
C LYS A 186 5.17 2.57 19.32
N GLU A 187 5.12 1.89 18.19
CA GLU A 187 4.10 2.15 17.17
C GLU A 187 2.84 1.34 17.51
N GLU A 188 1.70 2.03 17.59
CA GLU A 188 0.40 1.37 17.56
C GLU A 188 0.24 0.68 16.19
N GLY A 189 -0.33 -0.55 16.17
CA GLY A 189 -0.56 -1.29 14.93
C GLY A 189 0.54 -2.27 14.49
N ILE A 190 1.65 -2.41 15.24
CA ILE A 190 2.70 -3.42 14.90
C ILE A 190 2.12 -4.84 14.90
N ASP A 191 1.25 -5.17 15.84
CA ASP A 191 0.59 -6.49 15.90
C ASP A 191 -0.36 -6.68 14.71
N ASP A 192 -1.05 -5.62 14.28
CA ASP A 192 -1.94 -5.66 13.12
C ASP A 192 -1.15 -5.84 11.83
N GLU A 193 0.00 -5.16 11.69
CA GLU A 193 0.90 -5.35 10.54
C GLU A 193 1.46 -6.78 10.49
N PHE A 194 1.80 -7.37 11.62
CA PHE A 194 2.23 -8.76 11.69
C PHE A 194 1.14 -9.72 11.19
N VAL A 195 -0.10 -9.53 11.64
CA VAL A 195 -1.26 -10.31 11.19
C VAL A 195 -1.51 -10.10 9.70
N ALA A 196 -1.40 -8.87 9.21
CA ALA A 196 -1.57 -8.52 7.79
C ALA A 196 -0.54 -9.22 6.90
N ILE A 197 0.75 -9.18 7.27
CA ILE A 197 1.83 -9.88 6.54
C ILE A 197 1.59 -11.39 6.53
N LYS A 198 1.21 -11.95 7.68
CA LYS A 198 0.94 -13.39 7.78
C LYS A 198 -0.19 -13.83 6.85
N LYS A 199 -1.26 -13.04 6.68
CA LYS A 199 -2.33 -13.34 5.71
C LYS A 199 -1.82 -13.44 4.28
N ILE A 200 -0.90 -12.54 3.88
CA ILE A 200 -0.28 -12.61 2.55
C ILE A 200 0.49 -13.92 2.40
N PHE A 201 1.29 -14.30 3.39
CA PHE A 201 2.08 -15.53 3.36
C PHE A 201 1.20 -16.79 3.32
N ASP A 202 0.17 -16.84 4.16
CA ASP A 202 -0.74 -18.00 4.25
C ASP A 202 -1.47 -18.24 2.92
N HIS A 203 -1.70 -17.20 2.10
CA HIS A 203 -2.45 -17.29 0.84
C HIS A 203 -1.64 -16.87 -0.40
N TYR A 204 -0.32 -16.91 -0.29
CA TYR A 204 0.57 -16.49 -1.38
C TYR A 204 0.34 -17.26 -2.69
N ASP A 205 -0.07 -18.54 -2.65
CA ASP A 205 -0.39 -19.30 -3.87
C ASP A 205 -1.47 -18.65 -4.74
N VAL A 206 -2.42 -17.96 -4.11
CA VAL A 206 -3.49 -17.23 -4.82
C VAL A 206 -3.00 -15.87 -5.27
N LEU A 207 -2.22 -15.18 -4.44
CA LEU A 207 -1.79 -13.79 -4.67
C LEU A 207 -0.55 -13.67 -5.55
N ARG A 208 0.25 -14.73 -5.72
CA ARG A 208 1.57 -14.71 -6.37
C ARG A 208 1.61 -14.22 -7.81
N GLU A 209 0.47 -14.20 -8.51
CA GLU A 209 0.40 -13.63 -9.86
C GLU A 209 0.69 -12.12 -9.82
N ASP A 210 0.12 -11.41 -8.87
CA ASP A 210 0.25 -9.97 -8.73
C ASP A 210 1.32 -9.61 -7.70
N VAL A 211 1.30 -10.21 -6.52
CA VAL A 211 2.20 -9.92 -5.39
C VAL A 211 3.59 -10.51 -5.62
N LYS A 212 4.62 -9.69 -5.41
CA LYS A 212 6.03 -10.07 -5.42
C LYS A 212 6.60 -9.93 -4.02
N ILE A 213 7.37 -10.93 -3.60
CA ILE A 213 8.06 -10.94 -2.31
C ILE A 213 9.52 -11.24 -2.58
N SER A 214 10.42 -10.43 -2.03
CA SER A 214 11.85 -10.62 -2.20
C SER A 214 12.61 -10.27 -0.94
N GLY A 215 13.80 -10.82 -0.81
CA GLY A 215 14.65 -10.61 0.37
C GLY A 215 16.13 -10.49 0.05
N ILE A 216 16.86 -9.98 1.03
CA ILE A 216 18.30 -9.89 1.03
C ILE A 216 18.87 -10.81 2.11
N TYR A 217 19.66 -11.78 1.68
CA TYR A 217 20.43 -12.61 2.57
C TYR A 217 21.86 -12.10 2.67
N ILE A 218 22.40 -12.10 3.87
CA ILE A 218 23.81 -11.81 4.16
C ILE A 218 24.35 -13.02 4.95
N ASP A 219 25.39 -13.67 4.43
CA ASP A 219 25.95 -14.88 5.03
C ASP A 219 24.89 -15.96 5.33
N ASN A 220 23.95 -16.17 4.40
CA ASN A 220 22.81 -17.09 4.47
C ASN A 220 21.74 -16.74 5.53
N LYS A 221 21.75 -15.55 6.13
CA LYS A 221 20.70 -15.05 7.02
C LYS A 221 19.89 -13.98 6.33
N LEU A 222 18.55 -14.07 6.39
CA LEU A 222 17.66 -13.04 5.88
C LEU A 222 17.77 -11.78 6.76
N GLU A 223 18.20 -10.66 6.15
CA GLU A 223 18.38 -9.39 6.84
C GLU A 223 17.43 -8.30 6.34
N ALA A 224 16.77 -8.51 5.19
CA ALA A 224 15.69 -7.65 4.72
C ALA A 224 14.70 -8.42 3.85
N PHE A 225 13.41 -8.01 3.88
CA PHE A 225 12.42 -8.45 2.90
C PHE A 225 11.46 -7.30 2.53
N THR A 226 10.80 -7.45 1.39
CA THR A 226 9.85 -6.48 0.87
C THR A 226 8.72 -7.19 0.13
N ILE A 227 7.52 -6.58 0.17
CA ILE A 227 6.31 -7.06 -0.49
C ILE A 227 5.73 -5.91 -1.30
N GLY A 228 5.37 -6.18 -2.55
CA GLY A 228 4.73 -5.18 -3.41
C GLY A 228 4.07 -5.82 -4.61
N GLU A 229 3.30 -5.01 -5.33
CA GLU A 229 2.59 -5.41 -6.55
C GLU A 229 2.47 -4.24 -7.53
N LYS A 230 2.03 -4.51 -8.78
CA LYS A 230 1.59 -3.45 -9.68
C LYS A 230 0.16 -3.06 -9.33
N ILE A 231 -0.07 -1.78 -9.05
CA ILE A 231 -1.42 -1.24 -8.88
C ILE A 231 -2.09 -0.93 -10.24
N ASN A 232 -1.27 -0.56 -11.24
CA ASN A 232 -1.65 -0.38 -12.63
C ASN A 232 -0.44 -0.60 -13.55
N GLU A 233 -0.58 -0.36 -14.86
CA GLU A 233 0.49 -0.56 -15.84
C GLU A 233 1.73 0.30 -15.59
N HIS A 234 1.57 1.47 -14.97
CA HIS A 234 2.63 2.47 -14.80
C HIS A 234 3.20 2.54 -13.40
N MET A 235 2.54 1.95 -12.41
CA MET A 235 2.87 2.13 -11.00
C MET A 235 2.93 0.82 -10.23
N ALA A 236 4.00 0.64 -9.46
CA ALA A 236 4.07 -0.37 -8.41
C ALA A 236 3.77 0.26 -7.05
N VAL A 237 3.18 -0.53 -6.14
CA VAL A 237 3.03 -0.20 -4.73
C VAL A 237 3.93 -1.10 -3.88
N ILE A 238 4.57 -0.52 -2.87
CA ILE A 238 5.39 -1.25 -1.89
C ILE A 238 4.63 -1.23 -0.56
N HIS A 239 4.01 -2.36 -0.23
CA HIS A 239 3.24 -2.53 0.99
C HIS A 239 4.13 -2.66 2.22
N ILE A 240 5.16 -3.49 2.10
CA ILE A 240 6.05 -3.82 3.22
C ILE A 240 7.49 -3.68 2.76
N GLU A 241 8.29 -3.01 3.57
CA GLU A 241 9.75 -2.99 3.43
C GLU A 241 10.37 -3.04 4.83
N LYS A 242 10.92 -4.17 5.20
CA LYS A 242 11.56 -4.41 6.50
C LYS A 242 13.02 -4.79 6.30
N ALA A 243 13.89 -4.16 7.05
CA ALA A 243 15.32 -4.45 7.03
C ALA A 243 15.93 -4.28 8.43
N ASN A 244 17.00 -5.01 8.71
CA ASN A 244 17.75 -4.84 9.94
C ASN A 244 18.31 -3.40 9.99
N PRO A 245 17.87 -2.56 10.95
CA PRO A 245 18.25 -1.16 11.02
C PRO A 245 19.74 -0.94 11.37
N GLU A 246 20.39 -1.93 11.97
CA GLU A 246 21.80 -1.87 12.35
C GLU A 246 22.71 -2.00 11.12
N ILE A 247 22.22 -2.54 10.00
CA ILE A 247 22.98 -2.72 8.78
C ILE A 247 22.86 -1.46 7.91
N ARG A 248 23.87 -0.62 7.97
CA ARG A 248 23.91 0.63 7.21
C ARG A 248 23.81 0.39 5.71
N GLY A 249 22.82 1.00 5.06
CA GLY A 249 22.62 0.95 3.61
C GLY A 249 21.77 -0.21 3.11
N LEU A 250 21.28 -1.08 4.00
CA LEU A 250 20.44 -2.21 3.62
C LEU A 250 19.06 -1.76 3.08
N TYR A 251 18.39 -0.80 3.72
CA TYR A 251 17.14 -0.23 3.20
C TYR A 251 17.25 0.33 1.77
N PRO A 252 18.21 1.22 1.44
CA PRO A 252 18.39 1.63 0.05
C PRO A 252 18.72 0.49 -0.90
N TYR A 253 19.42 -0.54 -0.42
CA TYR A 253 19.81 -1.68 -1.24
C TYR A 253 18.61 -2.56 -1.59
N ILE A 254 17.78 -2.97 -0.61
CA ILE A 254 16.59 -3.78 -0.89
C ILE A 254 15.60 -3.03 -1.76
N ASN A 255 15.35 -1.74 -1.48
CA ASN A 255 14.47 -0.91 -2.29
C ASN A 255 14.92 -0.87 -3.76
N GLN A 256 16.21 -0.60 -4.00
CA GLN A 256 16.77 -0.59 -5.35
C GLN A 256 16.65 -1.95 -6.03
N GLN A 257 17.08 -3.02 -5.36
CA GLN A 257 17.10 -4.37 -5.96
C GLN A 257 15.70 -4.86 -6.26
N PHE A 258 14.73 -4.60 -5.42
CA PHE A 258 13.34 -4.98 -5.65
C PHE A 258 12.78 -4.32 -6.91
N LEU A 259 12.99 -3.02 -7.07
CA LEU A 259 12.51 -2.29 -8.25
C LEU A 259 13.23 -2.71 -9.54
N VAL A 260 14.51 -3.03 -9.46
CA VAL A 260 15.29 -3.49 -10.63
C VAL A 260 14.84 -4.88 -11.09
N ASN A 261 14.54 -5.78 -10.14
CA ASN A 261 14.28 -7.18 -10.46
C ASN A 261 12.80 -7.51 -10.66
N GLU A 262 11.88 -6.84 -9.91
CA GLU A 262 10.45 -7.18 -9.94
C GLU A 262 9.63 -6.16 -10.74
N PHE A 263 10.05 -4.90 -10.79
CA PHE A 263 9.30 -3.82 -11.43
C PHE A 263 10.19 -2.96 -12.37
N PRO A 264 10.88 -3.58 -13.36
CA PRO A 264 11.80 -2.85 -14.23
C PRO A 264 11.08 -1.81 -15.13
N ASP A 265 9.81 -2.04 -15.45
CA ASP A 265 9.07 -1.29 -16.49
C ASP A 265 8.16 -0.19 -15.94
N VAL A 266 7.94 -0.12 -14.61
CA VAL A 266 7.07 0.92 -14.06
C VAL A 266 7.73 2.30 -14.09
N GLU A 267 6.90 3.33 -14.27
CA GLU A 267 7.33 4.73 -14.25
C GLU A 267 7.36 5.29 -12.83
N PHE A 268 6.41 4.86 -12.00
CA PHE A 268 6.22 5.35 -10.64
C PHE A 268 6.22 4.24 -9.61
N VAL A 269 6.54 4.62 -8.37
CA VAL A 269 6.47 3.75 -7.20
C VAL A 269 5.70 4.48 -6.11
N ASN A 270 4.57 3.93 -5.70
CA ASN A 270 3.85 4.33 -4.51
C ASN A 270 4.44 3.56 -3.31
N ARG A 271 4.83 4.28 -2.26
CA ARG A 271 5.35 3.70 -1.02
C ARG A 271 4.44 4.01 0.17
N GLU A 272 3.15 4.14 -0.10
CA GLU A 272 2.07 4.38 0.87
C GLU A 272 2.27 5.63 1.74
N GLU A 273 1.43 5.83 2.74
CA GLU A 273 1.35 6.98 3.62
C GLU A 273 2.37 6.95 4.77
N ASP A 274 2.46 8.05 5.54
CA ASP A 274 3.31 8.16 6.72
C ASP A 274 2.54 8.05 8.07
N LEU A 275 1.22 7.95 8.03
CA LEU A 275 0.32 7.83 9.20
C LEU A 275 0.55 8.92 10.27
N GLY A 276 1.09 10.09 9.89
CA GLY A 276 1.44 11.17 10.82
C GLY A 276 2.72 10.90 11.63
N LEU A 277 3.40 9.76 11.42
CA LEU A 277 4.62 9.40 12.14
C LEU A 277 5.81 10.20 11.62
N GLU A 278 6.37 11.10 12.45
CA GLU A 278 7.44 12.04 12.06
C GLU A 278 8.68 11.32 11.50
N GLY A 279 9.08 10.22 12.12
CA GLY A 279 10.22 9.40 11.67
C GLY A 279 10.01 8.82 10.28
N LEU A 280 8.83 8.25 10.03
CA LEU A 280 8.45 7.67 8.74
C LEU A 280 8.31 8.75 7.67
N ARG A 281 7.66 9.88 8.01
CA ARG A 281 7.57 11.07 7.14
C ARG A 281 8.94 11.55 6.69
N LYS A 282 9.87 11.72 7.64
CA LYS A 282 11.25 12.13 7.35
C LYS A 282 11.97 11.11 6.48
N ALA A 283 11.80 9.82 6.74
CA ALA A 283 12.38 8.75 5.94
C ALA A 283 11.86 8.80 4.49
N LYS A 284 10.53 8.89 4.29
CA LYS A 284 9.89 8.96 2.97
C LYS A 284 10.30 10.23 2.21
N LEU A 285 10.24 11.40 2.82
CA LEU A 285 10.67 12.66 2.21
C LEU A 285 12.15 12.66 1.80
N SER A 286 13.00 11.90 2.50
CA SER A 286 14.44 11.81 2.19
C SER A 286 14.76 11.11 0.86
N TYR A 287 13.78 10.47 0.22
CA TYR A 287 13.86 9.89 -1.13
C TYR A 287 13.30 10.80 -2.22
N HIS A 288 12.85 12.03 -1.86
CA HIS A 288 12.38 13.06 -2.78
C HIS A 288 11.22 12.61 -3.66
N PRO A 289 10.01 12.40 -3.08
CA PRO A 289 8.83 12.04 -3.85
C PRO A 289 8.59 13.04 -4.98
N CYS A 290 8.16 12.57 -6.13
CA CYS A 290 7.86 13.42 -7.29
C CYS A 290 6.43 13.99 -7.24
N LYS A 291 5.52 13.27 -6.57
CA LYS A 291 4.14 13.72 -6.29
C LYS A 291 3.59 13.01 -5.06
N PHE A 292 2.42 13.44 -4.62
CA PHE A 292 1.59 12.76 -3.64
C PHE A 292 0.29 12.30 -4.28
N VAL A 293 -0.27 11.17 -3.82
CA VAL A 293 -1.69 10.90 -4.02
C VAL A 293 -2.43 11.54 -2.86
N GLU A 294 -3.06 12.69 -3.14
CA GLU A 294 -3.85 13.43 -2.16
C GLU A 294 -5.14 12.66 -1.86
N LYS A 295 -5.42 12.45 -0.57
CA LYS A 295 -6.59 11.70 -0.11
C LYS A 295 -7.47 12.59 0.76
N TYR A 296 -8.76 12.43 0.58
CA TYR A 296 -9.78 13.20 1.27
C TYR A 296 -10.77 12.27 1.96
N THR A 297 -11.22 12.69 3.13
CA THR A 297 -12.44 12.20 3.75
C THR A 297 -13.59 13.04 3.28
N VAL A 298 -14.71 12.41 2.89
CA VAL A 298 -15.92 13.09 2.41
C VAL A 298 -17.10 12.66 3.27
N THR A 299 -17.81 13.66 3.84
CA THR A 299 -19.00 13.45 4.68
C THR A 299 -20.14 14.34 4.22
N GLU A 300 -21.39 14.06 4.62
CA GLU A 300 -22.50 15.00 4.39
C GLU A 300 -22.29 16.26 5.20
N ALA A 301 -22.61 17.44 4.56
CA ALA A 301 -22.51 18.76 5.14
C ALA A 301 -23.60 19.01 6.19
#